data_16f3592224f52468be80b6bff81565fb
#
_entry.id   16f3592224f52468be80b6bff81565fb
#
_cell.length_a   1.000
_cell.length_b   1.000
_cell.length_c   1.000
_cell.angle_alpha   90.00
_cell.angle_beta   90.00
_cell.angle_gamma   90.00
#
_symmetry.space_group_name_H-M   'P 1'
#
loop_
_entity.id
_entity.type
_entity.pdbx_description
1 polymer ?
#
loop_
_entity_poly.entity_id
_entity_poly.type
_entity_poly.pdbx_seq_one_letter_code
_entity_poly.pdbx_strand_id
1 'polypeptide(L)'
;MADQTELRSGAVVWALLSPVVGSDQHGHRPAVVVSSAGYLSSITPRIGLVIVVPATTVEHGWRHHVPMTGPTGLDRSSWALTDQPRTVSTDRISRVSGRVDDITAAAIGQALRLFLHLP
;
A
#
# COMPACT_ATOMS: atom_id res chain seq x y z
N MET A 1 1.07 -1.08 16.96
CA MET A 1 1.22 0.06 16.05
C MET A 1 2.61 0.05 15.43
N ALA A 2 2.67 0.25 14.14
CA ALA A 2 3.97 0.28 13.46
C ALA A 2 4.70 1.59 13.76
N ASP A 3 6.02 1.51 13.85
CA ASP A 3 6.86 2.69 13.98
C ASP A 3 6.78 3.52 12.71
N GLN A 4 6.48 4.80 12.85
CA GLN A 4 6.34 5.68 11.68
C GLN A 4 7.65 5.83 10.91
N THR A 5 8.80 5.60 11.54
CA THR A 5 10.09 5.64 10.82
C THR A 5 10.22 4.53 9.80
N GLU A 6 9.44 3.45 9.92
CA GLU A 6 9.41 2.36 8.96
C GLU A 6 8.47 2.64 7.80
N LEU A 7 7.61 3.66 7.90
CA LEU A 7 6.68 4.02 6.85
C LEU A 7 7.41 4.83 5.80
N ARG A 8 7.77 4.18 4.71
CA ARG A 8 8.44 4.78 3.56
C ARG A 8 7.64 4.50 2.32
N SER A 9 7.77 5.34 1.31
CA SER A 9 7.18 5.05 0.02
C SER A 9 7.69 3.69 -0.46
N GLY A 10 6.78 2.81 -0.83
CA GLY A 10 7.13 1.43 -1.22
C GLY A 10 7.10 0.42 -0.09
N ALA A 11 6.93 0.85 1.16
CA ALA A 11 6.80 -0.10 2.27
C ALA A 11 5.55 -0.95 2.10
N VAL A 12 5.67 -2.24 2.44
CA VAL A 12 4.53 -3.16 2.47
C VAL A 12 4.05 -3.24 3.92
N VAL A 13 2.81 -2.85 4.12
CA VAL A 13 2.20 -2.79 5.46
C VAL A 13 0.99 -3.70 5.51
N TRP A 14 0.65 -4.16 6.72
CA TRP A 14 -0.60 -4.86 6.98
C TRP A 14 -1.52 -3.89 7.69
N ALA A 15 -2.67 -3.65 7.10
CA ALA A 15 -3.57 -2.61 7.58
C ALA A 15 -5.02 -3.06 7.54
N LEU A 16 -5.81 -2.50 8.44
CA LEU A 16 -7.26 -2.65 8.42
C LEU A 16 -7.81 -1.63 7.42
N LEU A 17 -8.10 -2.10 6.20
CA LEU A 17 -8.40 -1.20 5.08
C LEU A 17 -9.85 -0.78 5.00
N SER A 18 -10.75 -1.56 5.57
CA SER A 18 -12.18 -1.23 5.53
C SER A 18 -12.86 -1.76 6.76
N PRO A 19 -14.04 -1.26 7.08
CA PRO A 19 -14.86 -1.90 8.11
C PRO A 19 -15.08 -3.36 7.75
N VAL A 20 -15.02 -4.22 8.75
CA VAL A 20 -15.31 -5.64 8.54
C VAL A 20 -16.80 -5.76 8.21
N VAL A 21 -17.09 -6.39 7.06
CA VAL A 21 -18.45 -6.59 6.59
C VAL A 21 -18.63 -8.05 6.22
N GLY A 22 -19.73 -8.63 6.68
CA GLY A 22 -20.04 -10.01 6.35
C GLY A 22 -19.00 -10.99 6.87
N SER A 23 -18.45 -11.82 6.00
CA SER A 23 -17.51 -12.86 6.38
C SER A 23 -16.06 -12.41 6.42
N ASP A 24 -15.76 -11.17 6.11
CA ASP A 24 -14.40 -10.64 6.16
C ASP A 24 -14.04 -10.32 7.60
N GLN A 25 -13.63 -11.33 8.33
CA GLN A 25 -13.46 -11.24 9.77
C GLN A 25 -12.19 -10.54 10.19
N HIS A 26 -11.16 -10.57 9.39
CA HIS A 26 -9.86 -10.09 9.81
C HIS A 26 -9.57 -8.69 9.35
N GLY A 27 -10.06 -8.31 8.18
CA GLY A 27 -9.92 -6.97 7.67
C GLY A 27 -8.50 -6.49 7.43
N HIS A 28 -7.50 -7.15 7.99
CA HIS A 28 -6.09 -6.82 7.79
C HIS A 28 -5.63 -7.38 6.45
N ARG A 29 -5.12 -6.50 5.61
CA ARG A 29 -4.62 -6.86 4.28
C ARG A 29 -3.31 -6.18 4.02
N PRO A 30 -2.45 -6.78 3.19
CA PRO A 30 -1.24 -6.08 2.78
C PRO A 30 -1.60 -4.92 1.85
N ALA A 31 -0.79 -3.88 1.94
CA ALA A 31 -0.92 -2.69 1.12
C ALA A 31 0.46 -2.07 0.93
N VAL A 32 0.62 -1.31 -0.15
CA VAL A 32 1.87 -0.63 -0.43
C VAL A 32 1.69 0.85 -0.12
N VAL A 33 2.60 1.41 0.67
CA VAL A 33 2.61 2.84 0.96
C VAL A 33 3.03 3.58 -0.31
N VAL A 34 2.19 4.52 -0.73
CA VAL A 34 2.45 5.34 -1.92
C VAL A 34 2.60 6.82 -1.60
N SER A 35 2.44 7.21 -0.35
CA SER A 35 2.71 8.57 0.10
C SER A 35 4.16 8.94 -0.23
N SER A 36 4.36 10.18 -0.71
CA SER A 36 5.71 10.68 -0.97
C SER A 36 6.50 10.82 0.31
N ALA A 37 7.83 10.91 0.19
CA ALA A 37 8.69 11.15 1.34
C ALA A 37 8.31 12.45 2.05
N GLY A 38 7.97 13.49 1.30
CA GLY A 38 7.53 14.76 1.89
C GLY A 38 6.24 14.63 2.70
N TYR A 39 5.28 13.87 2.16
CA TYR A 39 4.03 13.60 2.89
C TYR A 39 4.32 12.85 4.18
N LEU A 40 5.15 11.81 4.10
CA LEU A 40 5.47 10.97 5.26
C LEU A 40 6.24 11.72 6.34
N SER A 41 7.06 12.68 5.95
CA SER A 41 7.86 13.45 6.91
C SER A 41 7.12 14.65 7.51
N SER A 42 6.12 15.19 6.82
CA SER A 42 5.44 16.42 7.27
C SER A 42 3.97 16.21 7.66
N ILE A 43 3.22 15.47 6.87
CA ILE A 43 1.77 15.33 7.10
C ILE A 43 1.47 14.14 8.03
N THR A 44 2.05 12.99 7.75
CA THR A 44 1.80 11.79 8.54
C THR A 44 2.06 11.97 10.03
N PRO A 45 3.19 12.59 10.45
CA PRO A 45 3.41 12.77 11.90
C PRO A 45 2.42 13.71 12.56
N ARG A 46 1.79 14.60 11.80
CA ARG A 46 0.88 15.61 12.36
C ARG A 46 -0.54 15.09 12.50
N ILE A 47 -1.05 14.40 11.48
CA ILE A 47 -2.45 14.02 11.44
C ILE A 47 -2.66 12.50 11.41
N GLY A 48 -1.57 11.72 11.41
CA GLY A 48 -1.67 10.26 11.50
C GLY A 48 -2.31 9.59 10.31
N LEU A 49 -2.11 10.15 9.10
CA LEU A 49 -2.67 9.59 7.87
C LEU A 49 -1.56 9.17 6.91
N VAL A 50 -1.83 8.15 6.13
CA VAL A 50 -0.92 7.64 5.11
C VAL A 50 -1.73 7.14 3.92
N ILE A 51 -1.20 7.29 2.72
CA ILE A 51 -1.86 6.86 1.50
C ILE A 51 -1.28 5.52 1.07
N VAL A 52 -2.15 4.56 0.83
CA VAL A 52 -1.76 3.20 0.47
C VAL A 52 -2.56 2.70 -0.73
N VAL A 53 -2.01 1.68 -1.39
CA VAL A 53 -2.66 0.91 -2.44
C VAL A 53 -2.79 -0.52 -1.93
N PRO A 54 -4.00 -1.08 -1.86
CA PRO A 54 -4.16 -2.43 -1.34
C PRO A 54 -3.59 -3.47 -2.29
N ALA A 55 -3.28 -4.65 -1.77
CA ALA A 55 -2.75 -5.76 -2.53
C ALA A 55 -3.72 -6.93 -2.52
N THR A 56 -3.64 -7.77 -3.55
CA THR A 56 -4.43 -8.98 -3.68
C THR A 56 -3.53 -10.14 -4.08
N THR A 57 -3.91 -11.35 -3.71
CA THR A 57 -3.24 -12.56 -4.17
C THR A 57 -3.91 -13.16 -5.41
N VAL A 58 -4.97 -12.54 -5.91
CA VAL A 58 -5.71 -13.01 -7.08
C VAL A 58 -5.20 -12.28 -8.31
N GLU A 59 -4.67 -13.03 -9.27
CA GLU A 59 -4.23 -12.46 -10.54
C GLU A 59 -5.39 -12.40 -11.52
N HIS A 60 -5.72 -11.18 -11.96
CA HIS A 60 -6.76 -10.98 -12.96
C HIS A 60 -6.21 -10.68 -14.35
N GLY A 61 -4.91 -10.48 -14.49
CA GLY A 61 -4.28 -10.11 -15.74
C GLY A 61 -4.58 -8.68 -16.18
N TRP A 62 -5.07 -7.85 -15.30
CA TRP A 62 -5.40 -6.46 -15.61
C TRP A 62 -4.15 -5.57 -15.49
N ARG A 63 -4.07 -4.56 -16.35
CA ARG A 63 -2.90 -3.67 -16.39
C ARG A 63 -2.69 -2.90 -15.10
N HIS A 64 -3.77 -2.55 -14.41
CA HIS A 64 -3.68 -1.81 -13.16
C HIS A 64 -3.37 -2.69 -11.96
N HIS A 65 -3.22 -3.99 -12.15
CA HIS A 65 -2.74 -4.91 -11.13
C HIS A 65 -1.25 -5.11 -11.33
N VAL A 66 -0.44 -4.44 -10.51
CA VAL A 66 1.02 -4.44 -10.66
C VAL A 66 1.61 -5.56 -9.82
N PRO A 67 2.35 -6.50 -10.43
CA PRO A 67 3.01 -7.55 -9.65
C PRO A 67 3.98 -6.94 -8.63
N MET A 68 3.91 -7.42 -7.41
CA MET A 68 4.75 -6.92 -6.32
C MET A 68 5.99 -7.81 -6.23
N THR A 69 7.15 -7.23 -6.48
CA THR A 69 8.43 -7.92 -6.37
C THR A 69 9.32 -7.22 -5.36
N GLY A 70 10.38 -7.92 -4.93
CA GLY A 70 11.29 -7.43 -3.91
C GLY A 70 11.06 -8.09 -2.56
N PRO A 71 11.75 -7.60 -1.52
CA PRO A 71 11.64 -8.18 -0.17
C PRO A 71 10.37 -7.72 0.54
N THR A 72 9.22 -8.13 0.02
CA THR A 72 7.91 -7.68 0.51
C THR A 72 7.51 -8.28 1.84
N GLY A 73 8.11 -9.42 2.21
CA GLY A 73 7.71 -10.15 3.40
C GLY A 73 6.38 -10.90 3.26
N LEU A 74 5.85 -10.99 2.04
CA LEU A 74 4.60 -11.70 1.77
C LEU A 74 4.88 -13.14 1.36
N ASP A 75 4.08 -14.07 1.86
CA ASP A 75 4.25 -15.50 1.59
C ASP A 75 3.76 -15.90 0.20
N ARG A 76 2.89 -15.10 -0.39
CA ARG A 76 2.24 -15.43 -1.66
C ARG A 76 2.48 -14.33 -2.66
N SER A 77 2.52 -14.71 -3.93
CA SER A 77 2.55 -13.73 -5.02
C SER A 77 1.37 -12.79 -4.89
N SER A 78 1.63 -11.51 -5.03
CA SER A 78 0.63 -10.48 -4.80
C SER A 78 0.72 -9.40 -5.87
N TRP A 79 -0.38 -8.70 -6.06
CA TRP A 79 -0.50 -7.61 -7.04
C TRP A 79 -1.06 -6.38 -6.35
N ALA A 80 -0.46 -5.23 -6.61
CA ALA A 80 -0.96 -3.95 -6.11
C ALA A 80 -2.15 -3.49 -6.96
N LEU A 81 -3.23 -3.11 -6.29
CA LEU A 81 -4.47 -2.65 -6.93
C LEU A 81 -4.38 -1.14 -7.13
N THR A 82 -3.72 -0.72 -8.20
CA THR A 82 -3.35 0.69 -8.37
C THR A 82 -4.51 1.63 -8.64
N ASP A 83 -5.68 1.09 -8.99
CA ASP A 83 -6.89 1.90 -9.17
C ASP A 83 -7.64 2.12 -7.85
N GLN A 84 -7.10 1.66 -6.72
CA GLN A 84 -7.77 1.75 -5.43
C GLN A 84 -6.90 2.43 -4.36
N PRO A 85 -6.24 3.56 -4.66
CA PRO A 85 -5.51 4.25 -3.61
C PRO A 85 -6.48 4.77 -2.57
N ARG A 86 -6.04 4.73 -1.31
CA ARG A 86 -6.88 5.21 -0.21
C ARG A 86 -6.01 5.71 0.92
N THR A 87 -6.57 6.65 1.66
CA THR A 87 -5.94 7.19 2.85
C THR A 87 -6.44 6.44 4.07
N VAL A 88 -5.52 6.04 4.91
CA VAL A 88 -5.86 5.33 6.15
C VAL A 88 -5.14 5.98 7.33
N SER A 89 -5.72 5.81 8.50
CA SER A 89 -5.06 6.21 9.74
C SER A 89 -3.88 5.28 10.01
N THR A 90 -2.78 5.82 10.51
CA THR A 90 -1.63 5.01 10.92
C THR A 90 -1.99 4.03 12.03
N ASP A 91 -3.05 4.32 12.80
CA ASP A 91 -3.55 3.41 13.83
C ASP A 91 -4.09 2.11 13.25
N ARG A 92 -4.44 2.10 11.98
CA ARG A 92 -4.92 0.89 11.31
C ARG A 92 -3.81 -0.01 10.83
N ILE A 93 -2.56 0.45 10.88
CA ILE A 93 -1.40 -0.33 10.43
C ILE A 93 -0.89 -1.16 11.61
N SER A 94 -0.89 -2.47 11.45
CA SER A 94 -0.42 -3.38 12.50
C SER A 94 1.07 -3.65 12.40
N ARG A 95 1.62 -3.69 11.19
CA ARG A 95 3.06 -3.94 11.02
C ARG A 95 3.51 -3.58 9.60
N VAL A 96 4.81 -3.40 9.47
CA VAL A 96 5.50 -3.29 8.19
C VAL A 96 6.19 -4.63 7.95
N SER A 97 5.86 -5.30 6.84
CA SER A 97 6.42 -6.63 6.54
C SER A 97 7.64 -6.57 5.64
N GLY A 98 7.81 -5.49 4.91
CA GLY A 98 8.92 -5.36 3.97
C GLY A 98 8.71 -4.17 3.05
N ARG A 99 9.20 -4.31 1.82
CA ARG A 99 9.06 -3.23 0.82
C ARG A 99 9.04 -3.84 -0.57
N VAL A 100 8.47 -3.11 -1.52
CA VAL A 100 8.59 -3.47 -2.93
C VAL A 100 9.93 -2.95 -3.46
N ASP A 101 10.41 -3.57 -4.54
CA ASP A 101 11.63 -3.09 -5.20
C ASP A 101 11.34 -1.84 -6.06
N ASP A 102 12.41 -1.26 -6.60
CA ASP A 102 12.29 -0.02 -7.39
C ASP A 102 11.48 -0.22 -8.66
N ILE A 103 11.55 -1.41 -9.25
CA ILE A 103 10.78 -1.71 -10.47
C ILE A 103 9.29 -1.68 -10.17
N THR A 104 8.88 -2.32 -9.09
CA THR A 104 7.48 -2.31 -8.66
C THR A 104 7.04 -0.90 -8.28
N ALA A 105 7.86 -0.17 -7.52
CA ALA A 105 7.53 1.19 -7.12
C ALA A 105 7.32 2.10 -8.33
N ALA A 106 8.19 1.99 -9.34
CA ALA A 106 8.05 2.78 -10.56
C ALA A 106 6.78 2.42 -11.33
N ALA A 107 6.47 1.13 -11.41
CA ALA A 107 5.27 0.67 -12.11
C ALA A 107 3.99 1.14 -11.42
N ILE A 108 3.96 1.11 -10.08
CA ILE A 108 2.83 1.64 -9.32
C ILE A 108 2.69 3.14 -9.56
N GLY A 109 3.78 3.88 -9.52
CA GLY A 109 3.76 5.32 -9.76
C GLY A 109 3.24 5.66 -11.15
N GLN A 110 3.65 4.92 -12.17
CA GLN A 110 3.17 5.11 -13.53
C GLN A 110 1.68 4.86 -13.65
N ALA A 111 1.20 3.78 -13.05
CA ALA A 111 -0.23 3.45 -13.06
C ALA A 111 -1.05 4.55 -12.37
N LEU A 112 -0.58 5.04 -11.22
CA LEU A 112 -1.27 6.11 -10.50
C LEU A 112 -1.32 7.40 -11.32
N ARG A 113 -0.24 7.76 -12.02
CA ARG A 113 -0.25 8.92 -12.90
C ARG A 113 -1.31 8.78 -13.98
N LEU A 114 -1.40 7.60 -14.56
CA LEU A 114 -2.35 7.34 -15.62
C LEU A 114 -3.80 7.41 -15.12
N PHE A 115 -4.10 6.72 -14.03
CA PHE A 115 -5.47 6.62 -13.53
C PHE A 115 -5.94 7.89 -12.84
N LEU A 116 -5.03 8.65 -12.24
CA LEU A 116 -5.37 9.92 -11.59
C LEU A 116 -5.17 11.12 -12.53
N HIS A 117 -4.80 10.87 -13.77
CA HIS A 117 -4.56 11.91 -14.78
C HIS A 117 -3.54 12.95 -14.30
N LEU A 118 -2.42 12.47 -13.77
CA LEU A 118 -1.34 13.33 -13.29
C LEU A 118 -0.27 13.50 -14.38
N PRO A 119 0.38 14.70 -14.43
CA PRO A 119 1.47 14.94 -15.38
C PRO A 119 2.68 14.05 -15.16
#